data_be0cda52c1cc5f2e17597479d5ae8899
#
_entry.id   be0cda52c1cc5f2e17597479d5ae8899
#
_cell.length_a   1.000
_cell.length_b   1.000
_cell.length_c   1.000
_cell.angle_alpha   90.00
_cell.angle_beta   90.00
_cell.angle_gamma   90.00
#
_symmetry.space_group_name_H-M   'P 1'
#
loop_
_entity.id
_entity.type
_entity.pdbx_description
1 polymer ?
#
loop_
_entity_poly.entity_id
_entity_poly.type
_entity_poly.pdbx_seq_one_letter_code
_entity_poly.pdbx_strand_id
1 'polypeptide(L)'
;TADLIRKLNDGDIDIICVQLPLSTIKKNHLLACGAADKKQQTSWAVSTDSKHLADALNKWYKPDHIKNIQKKARNTYAKRDYVRRKVHAPYLSREKGIISNYDHLFKKASATTGWDWRLVAAQCYQESGFDPQAVSWAGARGLMQIMPSTAGQLGVSAENLYNPEENIATAARYIRFLSNHFNDIRNRAERINFVLAAYNGGLAHIRDAMALTRKYGGDPTSWKDVGPYVLRLSQPQYYRDPVVKNGYMIGSETYNYVNSVTERWRRYGGSVEAGAGFNDMHSTPVKATKHNRFTKKNHIMTPDELQNAVQ
;
A
#
# COMPACT_ATOMS: atom_id res chain seq x y z
N THR A 1 -0.21 18.85 -23.52
CA THR A 1 -1.53 19.43 -23.85
C THR A 1 -1.99 18.98 -25.24
N ALA A 2 -1.17 19.13 -26.30
CA ALA A 2 -1.54 18.71 -27.66
C ALA A 2 -1.88 17.22 -27.76
N ASP A 3 -1.13 16.34 -27.07
CA ASP A 3 -1.39 14.90 -27.05
C ASP A 3 -2.73 14.56 -26.37
N LEU A 4 -3.10 15.27 -25.31
CA LEU A 4 -4.40 15.08 -24.65
C LEU A 4 -5.57 15.51 -25.54
N ILE A 5 -5.41 16.62 -26.28
CA ILE A 5 -6.43 17.09 -27.23
C ILE A 5 -6.60 16.08 -28.36
N ARG A 6 -5.50 15.55 -28.89
CA ARG A 6 -5.56 14.50 -29.91
C ARG A 6 -6.30 13.26 -29.39
N LYS A 7 -5.94 12.75 -28.23
CA LYS A 7 -6.60 11.58 -27.60
C LYS A 7 -8.08 11.80 -27.34
N LEU A 8 -8.48 13.03 -26.98
CA LEU A 8 -9.89 13.38 -26.80
C LEU A 8 -10.64 13.38 -28.13
N ASN A 9 -10.03 13.91 -29.20
CA ASN A 9 -10.62 13.91 -30.54
C ASN A 9 -10.67 12.52 -31.17
N ASP A 10 -9.68 11.67 -30.86
CA ASP A 10 -9.62 10.28 -31.31
C ASP A 10 -10.56 9.33 -30.52
N GLY A 11 -11.20 9.85 -29.46
CA GLY A 11 -12.07 9.06 -28.57
C GLY A 11 -11.34 8.14 -27.61
N ASP A 12 -10.03 8.29 -27.47
CA ASP A 12 -9.20 7.51 -26.52
C ASP A 12 -9.46 7.90 -25.08
N ILE A 13 -9.94 9.13 -24.84
CA ILE A 13 -10.33 9.65 -23.51
C ILE A 13 -11.61 10.49 -23.67
N ASP A 14 -12.43 10.53 -22.61
CA ASP A 14 -13.71 11.25 -22.60
C ASP A 14 -13.60 12.68 -22.08
N ILE A 15 -12.55 12.99 -21.31
CA ILE A 15 -12.40 14.28 -20.62
C ILE A 15 -10.91 14.63 -20.43
N ILE A 16 -10.62 15.93 -20.52
CA ILE A 16 -9.34 16.53 -20.13
C ILE A 16 -9.53 17.29 -18.81
N CYS A 17 -9.04 16.75 -17.68
CA CYS A 17 -9.16 17.32 -16.33
C CYS A 17 -7.98 18.25 -15.98
N VAL A 18 -7.27 18.82 -16.94
CA VAL A 18 -6.28 19.88 -16.71
C VAL A 18 -6.84 21.22 -17.13
N GLN A 19 -6.36 22.30 -16.51
CA GLN A 19 -6.80 23.66 -16.84
C GLN A 19 -6.27 24.06 -18.22
N LEU A 20 -7.16 24.03 -19.21
CA LEU A 20 -6.87 24.48 -20.57
C LEU A 20 -7.31 25.92 -20.78
N PRO A 21 -6.54 26.77 -21.48
CA PRO A 21 -7.00 28.10 -21.90
C PRO A 21 -8.27 27.99 -22.74
N LEU A 22 -9.26 28.85 -22.48
CA LEU A 22 -10.53 28.86 -23.24
C LEU A 22 -10.31 29.09 -24.73
N SER A 23 -9.26 29.85 -25.10
CA SER A 23 -8.84 30.02 -26.49
C SER A 23 -8.43 28.70 -27.15
N THR A 24 -7.71 27.86 -26.41
CA THR A 24 -7.30 26.50 -26.86
C THR A 24 -8.52 25.59 -27.01
N ILE A 25 -9.46 25.63 -26.06
CA ILE A 25 -10.70 24.85 -26.11
C ILE A 25 -11.51 25.22 -27.35
N LYS A 26 -11.73 26.52 -27.59
CA LYS A 26 -12.44 27.02 -28.80
C LYS A 26 -11.73 26.65 -30.11
N LYS A 27 -10.39 26.84 -30.16
CA LYS A 27 -9.60 26.51 -31.36
C LYS A 27 -9.69 25.04 -31.75
N ASN A 28 -9.84 24.14 -30.79
CA ASN A 28 -9.90 22.71 -31.07
C ASN A 28 -11.33 22.14 -31.06
N HIS A 29 -12.35 23.00 -31.18
CA HIS A 29 -13.77 22.58 -31.19
C HIS A 29 -14.18 21.71 -30.05
N LEU A 30 -13.76 22.07 -28.78
CA LEU A 30 -14.09 21.37 -27.57
C LEU A 30 -15.11 22.16 -26.75
N LEU A 31 -15.79 21.48 -25.82
CA LEU A 31 -16.68 22.08 -24.81
C LEU A 31 -15.94 22.29 -23.50
N ALA A 32 -16.01 23.52 -22.97
CA ALA A 32 -15.54 23.81 -21.61
C ALA A 32 -16.51 23.24 -20.60
N CYS A 33 -15.99 22.59 -19.54
CA CYS A 33 -16.81 21.98 -18.50
C CYS A 33 -16.11 21.94 -17.13
N GLY A 34 -16.89 21.72 -16.08
CA GLY A 34 -16.37 21.48 -14.72
C GLY A 34 -15.62 22.68 -14.12
N ALA A 35 -14.31 22.55 -13.97
CA ALA A 35 -13.46 23.51 -13.23
C ALA A 35 -13.16 24.81 -13.99
N ALA A 36 -14.20 25.54 -14.43
CA ALA A 36 -14.00 26.83 -15.10
C ALA A 36 -13.45 27.91 -14.15
N ASP A 37 -12.32 28.51 -14.50
CA ASP A 37 -11.75 29.67 -13.82
C ASP A 37 -11.93 30.93 -14.71
N LYS A 38 -12.87 31.78 -14.28
CA LYS A 38 -13.19 33.02 -15.03
C LYS A 38 -12.05 34.05 -14.99
N LYS A 39 -11.21 34.03 -13.94
CA LYS A 39 -10.10 34.98 -13.80
C LYS A 39 -8.92 34.58 -14.69
N GLN A 40 -8.61 33.28 -14.75
CA GLN A 40 -7.52 32.77 -15.56
C GLN A 40 -7.96 32.38 -16.99
N GLN A 41 -9.25 32.49 -17.31
CA GLN A 41 -9.82 32.11 -18.61
C GLN A 41 -9.46 30.66 -18.98
N THR A 42 -9.57 29.74 -18.03
CA THR A 42 -9.24 28.31 -18.18
C THR A 42 -10.40 27.42 -17.76
N SER A 43 -10.46 26.19 -18.26
CA SER A 43 -11.45 25.18 -17.91
C SER A 43 -10.96 23.77 -18.25
N TRP A 44 -11.67 22.75 -17.74
CA TRP A 44 -11.62 21.40 -18.29
C TRP A 44 -12.31 21.35 -19.64
N ALA A 45 -12.08 20.26 -20.40
CA ALA A 45 -12.64 20.12 -21.74
C ALA A 45 -13.13 18.70 -22.02
N VAL A 46 -14.22 18.60 -22.76
CA VAL A 46 -14.76 17.37 -23.35
C VAL A 46 -15.01 17.59 -24.85
N SER A 47 -15.24 16.51 -25.61
CA SER A 47 -15.66 16.60 -27.02
C SER A 47 -16.99 17.36 -27.15
N THR A 48 -17.19 18.03 -28.27
CA THR A 48 -18.48 18.69 -28.64
C THR A 48 -19.64 17.70 -28.65
N ASP A 49 -19.40 16.45 -28.99
CA ASP A 49 -20.45 15.41 -29.03
C ASP A 49 -20.86 14.94 -27.61
N SER A 50 -20.05 15.27 -26.60
CA SER A 50 -20.27 14.88 -25.21
C SER A 50 -20.96 15.96 -24.37
N LYS A 51 -21.96 16.67 -24.94
CA LYS A 51 -22.68 17.76 -24.27
C LYS A 51 -23.32 17.33 -22.94
N HIS A 52 -23.91 16.14 -22.89
CA HIS A 52 -24.49 15.60 -21.65
C HIS A 52 -23.44 15.42 -20.54
N LEU A 53 -22.22 15.00 -20.90
CA LEU A 53 -21.12 14.89 -19.96
C LEU A 53 -20.66 16.26 -19.47
N ALA A 54 -20.57 17.25 -20.37
CA ALA A 54 -20.25 18.63 -19.99
C ALA A 54 -21.26 19.20 -19.00
N ASP A 55 -22.55 19.01 -19.26
CA ASP A 55 -23.64 19.49 -18.38
C ASP A 55 -23.62 18.79 -17.02
N ALA A 56 -23.41 17.49 -17.01
CA ALA A 56 -23.26 16.71 -15.76
C ALA A 56 -22.06 17.19 -14.93
N LEU A 57 -20.92 17.43 -15.56
CA LEU A 57 -19.72 17.93 -14.90
C LEU A 57 -19.88 19.36 -14.39
N ASN A 58 -20.54 20.22 -15.14
CA ASN A 58 -20.87 21.59 -14.69
C ASN A 58 -21.82 21.60 -13.48
N LYS A 59 -22.77 20.69 -13.43
CA LYS A 59 -23.70 20.50 -12.30
C LYS A 59 -23.00 19.90 -11.07
N TRP A 60 -22.13 18.94 -11.31
CA TRP A 60 -21.39 18.24 -10.24
C TRP A 60 -20.27 19.09 -9.64
N TYR A 61 -19.53 19.83 -10.48
CA TYR A 61 -18.35 20.57 -10.05
C TYR A 61 -18.74 21.76 -9.16
N LYS A 62 -18.27 21.73 -7.92
CA LYS A 62 -18.30 22.85 -6.99
C LYS A 62 -16.89 23.12 -6.51
N PRO A 63 -16.38 24.38 -6.52
CA PRO A 63 -15.01 24.69 -6.08
C PRO A 63 -14.67 24.14 -4.70
N ASP A 64 -15.66 24.09 -3.80
CA ASP A 64 -15.48 23.56 -2.46
C ASP A 64 -15.35 22.02 -2.40
N HIS A 65 -15.78 21.29 -3.41
CA HIS A 65 -15.60 19.83 -3.47
C HIS A 65 -14.12 19.47 -3.52
N ILE A 66 -13.34 20.12 -4.37
CA ILE A 66 -11.90 19.88 -4.46
C ILE A 66 -11.19 20.29 -3.18
N LYS A 67 -11.52 21.46 -2.61
CA LYS A 67 -10.99 21.90 -1.32
C LYS A 67 -11.31 20.90 -0.20
N ASN A 68 -12.54 20.39 -0.17
CA ASN A 68 -12.97 19.41 0.83
C ASN A 68 -12.29 18.04 0.64
N ILE A 69 -12.10 17.58 -0.60
CA ILE A 69 -11.35 16.36 -0.92
C ILE A 69 -9.89 16.54 -0.52
N GLN A 70 -9.26 17.65 -0.89
CA GLN A 70 -7.88 17.96 -0.50
C GLN A 70 -7.73 18.10 1.02
N LYS A 71 -8.69 18.75 1.71
CA LYS A 71 -8.71 18.85 3.17
C LYS A 71 -8.88 17.50 3.84
N LYS A 72 -9.79 16.65 3.32
CA LYS A 72 -9.96 15.26 3.79
C LYS A 72 -8.69 14.44 3.55
N ALA A 73 -8.11 14.51 2.35
CA ALA A 73 -6.86 13.84 2.03
C ALA A 73 -5.73 14.33 2.96
N ARG A 74 -5.54 15.65 3.08
CA ARG A 74 -4.54 16.25 3.99
C ARG A 74 -4.72 15.80 5.43
N ASN A 75 -5.95 15.80 5.94
CA ASN A 75 -6.26 15.36 7.30
C ASN A 75 -6.01 13.84 7.48
N THR A 76 -6.28 13.04 6.46
CA THR A 76 -6.00 11.60 6.47
C THR A 76 -4.50 11.34 6.43
N TYR A 77 -3.76 12.04 5.59
CA TYR A 77 -2.28 11.96 5.56
C TYR A 77 -1.66 12.48 6.86
N ALA A 78 -2.13 13.60 7.40
CA ALA A 78 -1.64 14.15 8.68
C ALA A 78 -1.95 13.22 9.86
N LYS A 79 -3.12 12.56 9.88
CA LYS A 79 -3.44 11.51 10.87
C LYS A 79 -2.53 10.28 10.71
N ARG A 80 -2.27 9.84 9.47
CA ARG A 80 -1.32 8.75 9.18
C ARG A 80 0.10 9.08 9.65
N ASP A 81 0.58 10.29 9.38
CA ASP A 81 1.88 10.76 9.85
C ASP A 81 1.93 10.92 11.36
N TYR A 82 0.84 11.36 12.00
CA TYR A 82 0.74 11.47 13.45
C TYR A 82 0.75 10.09 14.13
N VAL A 83 0.01 9.11 13.60
CA VAL A 83 0.03 7.72 14.10
C VAL A 83 1.42 7.10 13.87
N ARG A 84 2.03 7.29 12.68
CA ARG A 84 3.41 6.86 12.40
C ARG A 84 4.42 7.49 13.36
N ARG A 85 4.27 8.76 13.72
CA ARG A 85 5.16 9.46 14.66
C ARG A 85 4.99 9.00 16.11
N LYS A 86 3.80 8.57 16.53
CA LYS A 86 3.58 8.03 17.88
C LYS A 86 4.18 6.65 18.10
N VAL A 87 4.40 5.86 17.05
CA VAL A 87 5.01 4.52 17.12
C VAL A 87 6.43 4.57 16.59
N HIS A 88 7.28 5.39 17.20
CA HIS A 88 8.69 5.53 16.80
C HIS A 88 9.58 4.39 17.25
N ALA A 89 9.16 3.58 18.23
CA ALA A 89 9.92 2.42 18.64
C ALA A 89 9.58 1.21 17.77
N PRO A 90 10.55 0.54 17.14
CA PRO A 90 10.30 -0.71 16.41
C PRO A 90 9.82 -1.83 17.33
N TYR A 91 9.90 -1.64 18.63
CA TYR A 91 9.43 -2.51 19.69
C TYR A 91 8.75 -1.69 20.79
N LEU A 92 7.68 -2.24 21.38
CA LEU A 92 7.09 -1.72 22.63
C LEU A 92 8.09 -1.88 23.78
N SER A 93 8.84 -3.00 23.81
CA SER A 93 10.00 -3.21 24.67
C SER A 93 11.02 -4.12 23.97
N ARG A 94 12.14 -3.54 23.57
CA ARG A 94 13.23 -4.29 22.91
C ARG A 94 13.89 -5.30 23.86
N GLU A 95 14.07 -4.92 25.11
CA GLU A 95 14.68 -5.80 26.14
C GLU A 95 13.85 -7.04 26.40
N LYS A 96 12.52 -6.91 26.40
CA LYS A 96 11.57 -8.01 26.61
C LYS A 96 11.16 -8.70 25.31
N GLY A 97 11.64 -8.25 24.13
CA GLY A 97 11.27 -8.78 22.85
C GLY A 97 9.78 -8.57 22.49
N ILE A 98 9.12 -7.58 23.12
CA ILE A 98 7.71 -7.25 22.88
C ILE A 98 7.63 -6.24 21.73
N ILE A 99 6.97 -6.61 20.64
CA ILE A 99 6.78 -5.74 19.47
C ILE A 99 5.57 -4.84 19.69
N SER A 100 4.44 -5.40 20.15
CA SER A 100 3.19 -4.68 20.35
C SER A 100 2.33 -5.32 21.43
N ASN A 101 1.22 -4.67 21.80
CA ASN A 101 0.21 -5.23 22.68
C ASN A 101 -0.53 -6.43 22.05
N TYR A 102 -0.36 -6.67 20.75
CA TYR A 102 -1.07 -7.69 19.98
C TYR A 102 -0.21 -8.92 19.66
N ASP A 103 0.99 -9.05 20.23
CA ASP A 103 1.92 -10.13 19.92
C ASP A 103 1.31 -11.53 20.12
N HIS A 104 0.46 -11.70 21.13
CA HIS A 104 -0.25 -12.94 21.37
C HIS A 104 -1.22 -13.31 20.24
N LEU A 105 -1.85 -12.32 19.59
CA LEU A 105 -2.73 -12.52 18.44
C LEU A 105 -1.92 -12.86 17.17
N PHE A 106 -0.77 -12.22 16.97
CA PHE A 106 0.12 -12.55 15.87
C PHE A 106 0.70 -13.97 15.99
N LYS A 107 1.06 -14.41 17.22
CA LYS A 107 1.45 -15.80 17.48
C LYS A 107 0.32 -16.78 17.18
N LYS A 108 -0.94 -16.46 17.53
CA LYS A 108 -2.11 -17.25 17.18
C LYS A 108 -2.30 -17.30 15.64
N ALA A 109 -2.13 -16.18 14.94
CA ALA A 109 -2.24 -16.09 13.48
C ALA A 109 -1.18 -16.90 12.73
N SER A 110 0.01 -17.12 13.33
CA SER A 110 1.06 -17.99 12.76
C SER A 110 0.58 -19.42 12.49
N ALA A 111 -0.33 -19.93 13.31
CA ALA A 111 -0.95 -21.24 13.10
C ALA A 111 -1.69 -21.34 11.77
N THR A 112 -2.39 -20.28 11.40
CA THR A 112 -3.18 -20.22 10.16
C THR A 112 -2.32 -19.91 8.95
N THR A 113 -1.39 -18.96 9.07
CA THR A 113 -0.56 -18.47 7.96
C THR A 113 0.63 -19.38 7.68
N GLY A 114 1.11 -20.10 8.67
CA GLY A 114 2.40 -20.80 8.65
C GLY A 114 3.59 -19.83 8.63
N TRP A 115 3.40 -18.54 8.84
CA TRP A 115 4.45 -17.53 8.86
C TRP A 115 5.04 -17.36 10.26
N ASP A 116 6.26 -16.83 10.33
CA ASP A 116 6.78 -16.27 11.56
C ASP A 116 5.83 -15.16 12.05
N TRP A 117 5.41 -15.19 13.31
CA TRP A 117 4.50 -14.21 13.89
C TRP A 117 5.04 -12.76 13.78
N ARG A 118 6.37 -12.59 13.74
CA ARG A 118 7.03 -11.30 13.59
C ARG A 118 6.82 -10.73 12.18
N LEU A 119 6.61 -11.59 11.16
CA LEU A 119 6.24 -11.16 9.82
C LEU A 119 4.82 -10.59 9.82
N VAL A 120 3.87 -11.26 10.51
CA VAL A 120 2.50 -10.75 10.67
C VAL A 120 2.51 -9.42 11.43
N ALA A 121 3.32 -9.30 12.48
CA ALA A 121 3.51 -8.05 13.21
C ALA A 121 4.13 -6.94 12.34
N ALA A 122 5.12 -7.27 11.51
CA ALA A 122 5.74 -6.33 10.58
C ALA A 122 4.75 -5.82 9.53
N GLN A 123 3.90 -6.71 9.03
CA GLN A 123 2.81 -6.37 8.12
C GLN A 123 1.78 -5.46 8.81
N CYS A 124 1.31 -5.81 10.00
CA CYS A 124 0.37 -5.00 10.78
C CYS A 124 0.90 -3.59 11.04
N TYR A 125 2.18 -3.46 11.36
CA TYR A 125 2.79 -2.15 11.49
C TYR A 125 2.74 -1.34 10.18
N GLN A 126 2.98 -1.98 9.04
CA GLN A 126 2.94 -1.31 7.74
C GLN A 126 1.51 -0.89 7.37
N GLU A 127 0.50 -1.69 7.76
CA GLU A 127 -0.91 -1.41 7.49
C GLU A 127 -1.47 -0.25 8.33
N SER A 128 -1.30 -0.30 9.64
CA SER A 128 -1.97 0.63 10.56
C SER A 128 -1.05 1.29 11.60
N GLY A 129 0.21 0.83 11.74
CA GLY A 129 1.04 1.20 12.90
C GLY A 129 0.48 0.66 14.22
N PHE A 130 -0.21 -0.48 14.17
CA PHE A 130 -0.92 -1.10 15.30
C PHE A 130 -2.13 -0.31 15.82
N ASP A 131 -2.78 0.50 14.96
CA ASP A 131 -4.01 1.22 15.31
C ASP A 131 -5.25 0.37 14.94
N PRO A 132 -6.02 -0.15 15.93
CA PRO A 132 -7.21 -0.95 15.66
C PRO A 132 -8.37 -0.13 15.09
N GLN A 133 -8.32 1.20 15.19
CA GLN A 133 -9.35 2.11 14.66
C GLN A 133 -8.96 2.73 13.31
N ALA A 134 -7.85 2.28 12.72
CA ALA A 134 -7.38 2.82 11.44
C ALA A 134 -8.40 2.57 10.33
N VAL A 135 -8.66 3.62 9.54
CA VAL A 135 -9.48 3.54 8.31
C VAL A 135 -8.72 4.21 7.19
N SER A 136 -8.51 3.48 6.08
CA SER A 136 -7.89 4.05 4.89
C SER A 136 -8.88 4.91 4.10
N TRP A 137 -8.37 5.70 3.15
CA TRP A 137 -9.22 6.46 2.22
C TRP A 137 -10.11 5.53 1.35
N ALA A 138 -9.65 4.31 1.06
CA ALA A 138 -10.39 3.29 0.30
C ALA A 138 -11.38 2.50 1.16
N GLY A 139 -11.43 2.74 2.48
CA GLY A 139 -12.34 2.07 3.41
C GLY A 139 -11.80 0.79 4.04
N ALA A 140 -10.52 0.46 3.87
CA ALA A 140 -9.88 -0.64 4.62
C ALA A 140 -9.85 -0.33 6.12
N ARG A 141 -10.05 -1.34 6.98
CA ARG A 141 -10.32 -1.15 8.42
C ARG A 141 -9.40 -1.96 9.32
N GLY A 142 -9.09 -1.37 10.47
CA GLY A 142 -8.45 -2.01 11.62
C GLY A 142 -6.96 -2.28 11.45
N LEU A 143 -6.43 -3.12 12.33
CA LEU A 143 -5.00 -3.42 12.47
C LEU A 143 -4.33 -3.85 11.16
N MET A 144 -4.98 -4.73 10.41
CA MET A 144 -4.46 -5.34 9.19
C MET A 144 -5.07 -4.74 7.91
N GLN A 145 -5.82 -3.63 8.03
CA GLN A 145 -6.43 -2.90 6.91
C GLN A 145 -7.20 -3.81 5.94
N ILE A 146 -8.14 -4.57 6.47
CA ILE A 146 -8.99 -5.44 5.66
C ILE A 146 -10.10 -4.63 5.00
N MET A 147 -10.28 -4.84 3.69
CA MET A 147 -11.41 -4.28 2.95
C MET A 147 -12.73 -4.97 3.39
N PRO A 148 -13.82 -4.20 3.56
CA PRO A 148 -15.15 -4.78 3.87
C PRO A 148 -15.60 -5.86 2.89
N SER A 149 -15.29 -5.71 1.59
CA SER A 149 -15.57 -6.72 0.58
C SER A 149 -14.81 -8.03 0.81
N THR A 150 -13.53 -7.95 1.19
CA THR A 150 -12.71 -9.12 1.53
C THR A 150 -13.22 -9.80 2.81
N ALA A 151 -13.60 -9.02 3.82
CA ALA A 151 -14.21 -9.54 5.03
C ALA A 151 -15.50 -10.31 4.74
N GLY A 152 -16.38 -9.74 3.91
CA GLY A 152 -17.64 -10.37 3.50
C GLY A 152 -17.42 -11.71 2.77
N GLN A 153 -16.43 -11.79 1.86
CA GLN A 153 -16.05 -13.04 1.20
C GLN A 153 -15.55 -14.10 2.19
N LEU A 154 -14.98 -13.68 3.32
CA LEU A 154 -14.51 -14.56 4.38
C LEU A 154 -15.55 -14.77 5.50
N GLY A 155 -16.80 -14.31 5.30
CA GLY A 155 -17.89 -14.49 6.25
C GLY A 155 -17.79 -13.61 7.51
N VAL A 156 -17.11 -12.46 7.42
CA VAL A 156 -16.93 -11.53 8.55
C VAL A 156 -17.64 -10.21 8.26
N SER A 157 -18.41 -9.73 9.24
CA SER A 157 -19.05 -8.42 9.18
C SER A 157 -18.03 -7.29 9.21
N ALA A 158 -18.30 -6.23 8.47
CA ALA A 158 -17.42 -5.07 8.37
C ALA A 158 -17.23 -4.32 9.70
N GLU A 159 -18.22 -4.39 10.61
CA GLU A 159 -18.16 -3.80 11.95
C GLU A 159 -17.15 -4.52 12.85
N ASN A 160 -17.01 -5.84 12.68
CA ASN A 160 -16.07 -6.65 13.45
C ASN A 160 -14.61 -6.39 13.10
N LEU A 161 -14.34 -5.67 12.00
CA LEU A 161 -12.97 -5.31 11.60
C LEU A 161 -12.27 -4.32 12.54
N TYR A 162 -12.97 -3.71 13.46
CA TYR A 162 -12.37 -2.89 14.52
C TYR A 162 -11.98 -3.70 15.77
N ASN A 163 -12.44 -4.94 15.87
CA ASN A 163 -12.00 -5.87 16.90
C ASN A 163 -10.62 -6.44 16.52
N PRO A 164 -9.57 -6.28 17.37
CA PRO A 164 -8.23 -6.74 17.07
C PRO A 164 -8.13 -8.23 16.74
N GLU A 165 -8.80 -9.08 17.50
CA GLU A 165 -8.75 -10.54 17.32
C GLU A 165 -9.39 -10.95 16.00
N GLU A 166 -10.60 -10.45 15.70
CA GLU A 166 -11.32 -10.74 14.46
C GLU A 166 -10.58 -10.20 13.24
N ASN A 167 -10.00 -9.01 13.34
CA ASN A 167 -9.26 -8.39 12.26
C ASN A 167 -8.02 -9.19 11.89
N ILE A 168 -7.19 -9.56 12.90
CA ILE A 168 -5.98 -10.35 12.68
C ILE A 168 -6.32 -11.78 12.21
N ALA A 169 -7.36 -12.41 12.76
CA ALA A 169 -7.81 -13.73 12.32
C ALA A 169 -8.31 -13.71 10.86
N THR A 170 -9.05 -12.65 10.47
CA THR A 170 -9.51 -12.45 9.09
C THR A 170 -8.33 -12.25 8.13
N ALA A 171 -7.36 -11.43 8.53
CA ALA A 171 -6.12 -11.24 7.76
C ALA A 171 -5.35 -12.55 7.59
N ALA A 172 -5.24 -13.36 8.64
CA ALA A 172 -4.56 -14.66 8.57
C ALA A 172 -5.24 -15.61 7.57
N ARG A 173 -6.58 -15.64 7.55
CA ARG A 173 -7.35 -16.42 6.54
C ARG A 173 -7.12 -15.89 5.13
N TYR A 174 -7.07 -14.57 4.95
CA TYR A 174 -6.80 -13.97 3.64
C TYR A 174 -5.36 -14.23 3.18
N ILE A 175 -4.38 -14.13 4.05
CA ILE A 175 -2.98 -14.50 3.75
C ILE A 175 -2.89 -15.97 3.32
N ARG A 176 -3.57 -16.88 4.02
CA ARG A 176 -3.63 -18.29 3.63
C ARG A 176 -4.30 -18.50 2.27
N PHE A 177 -5.40 -17.81 2.02
CA PHE A 177 -6.06 -17.81 0.71
C PHE A 177 -5.10 -17.37 -0.40
N LEU A 178 -4.40 -16.26 -0.24
CA LEU A 178 -3.41 -15.79 -1.21
C LEU A 178 -2.23 -16.77 -1.36
N SER A 179 -1.74 -17.34 -0.25
CA SER A 179 -0.66 -18.33 -0.29
C SER A 179 -1.04 -19.57 -1.12
N ASN A 180 -2.28 -20.02 -1.03
CA ASN A 180 -2.78 -21.13 -1.83
C ASN A 180 -2.84 -20.80 -3.32
N HIS A 181 -3.04 -19.54 -3.68
CA HIS A 181 -2.99 -19.08 -5.08
C HIS A 181 -1.57 -18.98 -5.64
N PHE A 182 -0.52 -19.07 -4.81
CA PHE A 182 0.88 -19.08 -5.22
C PHE A 182 1.58 -20.42 -4.94
N ASN A 183 0.84 -21.55 -5.01
CA ASN A 183 1.39 -22.91 -4.81
C ASN A 183 2.43 -23.29 -5.87
N ASP A 184 2.37 -22.65 -7.04
CA ASP A 184 3.36 -22.76 -8.11
C ASP A 184 4.75 -22.23 -7.71
N ILE A 185 4.84 -21.38 -6.68
CA ILE A 185 6.11 -20.88 -6.14
C ILE A 185 6.54 -21.80 -4.99
N ARG A 186 7.46 -22.72 -5.26
CA ARG A 186 7.90 -23.72 -4.26
C ARG A 186 8.75 -23.10 -3.15
N ASN A 187 9.60 -22.11 -3.50
CA ASN A 187 10.43 -21.44 -2.52
C ASN A 187 9.56 -20.61 -1.57
N ARG A 188 9.62 -20.93 -0.27
CA ARG A 188 8.78 -20.31 0.75
C ARG A 188 9.11 -18.83 0.97
N ALA A 189 10.40 -18.47 0.91
CA ALA A 189 10.83 -17.08 1.05
C ALA A 189 10.32 -16.23 -0.11
N GLU A 190 10.41 -16.75 -1.33
CA GLU A 190 9.86 -16.12 -2.52
C GLU A 190 8.35 -15.96 -2.40
N ARG A 191 7.62 -17.04 -2.07
CA ARG A 191 6.16 -17.03 -1.92
C ARG A 191 5.67 -15.94 -0.96
N ILE A 192 6.38 -15.67 0.13
CA ILE A 192 6.06 -14.58 1.07
C ILE A 192 6.00 -13.24 0.33
N ASN A 193 6.96 -12.93 -0.53
CA ASN A 193 7.01 -11.67 -1.27
C ASN A 193 5.78 -11.52 -2.18
N PHE A 194 5.38 -12.58 -2.88
CA PHE A 194 4.20 -12.59 -3.76
C PHE A 194 2.90 -12.44 -2.98
N VAL A 195 2.79 -13.09 -1.83
CA VAL A 195 1.60 -12.97 -0.95
C VAL A 195 1.49 -11.55 -0.39
N LEU A 196 2.59 -10.96 0.08
CA LEU A 196 2.62 -9.57 0.52
C LEU A 196 2.23 -8.60 -0.60
N ALA A 197 2.79 -8.82 -1.80
CA ALA A 197 2.47 -8.01 -2.98
C ALA A 197 0.98 -8.13 -3.35
N ALA A 198 0.43 -9.34 -3.36
CA ALA A 198 -0.97 -9.59 -3.68
C ALA A 198 -1.93 -9.04 -2.60
N TYR A 199 -1.52 -9.05 -1.34
CA TYR A 199 -2.28 -8.46 -0.24
C TYR A 199 -2.48 -6.96 -0.42
N ASN A 200 -1.42 -6.25 -0.81
CA ASN A 200 -1.45 -4.80 -1.00
C ASN A 200 -1.99 -4.39 -2.38
N GLY A 201 -1.52 -5.03 -3.45
CA GLY A 201 -1.77 -4.62 -4.83
C GLY A 201 -2.81 -5.46 -5.57
N GLY A 202 -3.30 -6.55 -4.95
CA GLY A 202 -4.26 -7.46 -5.55
C GLY A 202 -3.64 -8.62 -6.32
N LEU A 203 -4.20 -9.81 -6.13
CA LEU A 203 -3.74 -11.06 -6.74
C LEU A 203 -3.64 -10.98 -8.27
N ALA A 204 -4.63 -10.38 -8.90
CA ALA A 204 -4.75 -10.31 -10.35
C ALA A 204 -3.58 -9.53 -11.00
N HIS A 205 -3.24 -8.37 -10.46
CA HIS A 205 -2.13 -7.55 -10.95
C HIS A 205 -0.77 -8.24 -10.75
N ILE A 206 -0.60 -8.98 -9.66
CA ILE A 206 0.65 -9.73 -9.45
C ILE A 206 0.76 -10.88 -10.45
N ARG A 207 -0.34 -11.54 -10.80
CA ARG A 207 -0.37 -12.54 -11.88
C ARG A 207 -0.07 -11.92 -13.25
N ASP A 208 -0.52 -10.70 -13.52
CA ASP A 208 -0.15 -9.95 -14.72
C ASP A 208 1.37 -9.65 -14.77
N ALA A 209 1.95 -9.22 -13.66
CA ALA A 209 3.40 -9.01 -13.57
C ALA A 209 4.21 -10.29 -13.80
N MET A 210 3.74 -11.43 -13.26
CA MET A 210 4.34 -12.76 -13.52
C MET A 210 4.24 -13.15 -15.00
N ALA A 211 3.13 -12.85 -15.66
CA ALA A 211 2.94 -13.11 -17.09
C ALA A 211 3.89 -12.26 -17.96
N LEU A 212 4.06 -10.98 -17.61
CA LEU A 212 5.06 -10.12 -18.26
C LEU A 212 6.48 -10.66 -18.04
N THR A 213 6.83 -11.04 -16.82
CA THR A 213 8.14 -11.61 -16.51
C THR A 213 8.44 -12.81 -17.39
N ARG A 214 7.49 -13.74 -17.49
CA ARG A 214 7.62 -14.93 -18.37
C ARG A 214 7.78 -14.54 -19.84
N LYS A 215 7.00 -13.58 -20.32
CA LYS A 215 7.07 -13.09 -21.71
C LYS A 215 8.45 -12.53 -22.05
N TYR A 216 9.08 -11.85 -21.11
CA TYR A 216 10.38 -11.20 -21.31
C TYR A 216 11.56 -12.07 -20.83
N GLY A 217 11.36 -13.37 -20.60
CA GLY A 217 12.42 -14.36 -20.37
C GLY A 217 12.94 -14.42 -18.94
N GLY A 218 12.25 -13.79 -17.97
CA GLY A 218 12.58 -13.89 -16.55
C GLY A 218 11.88 -15.05 -15.85
N ASP A 219 12.30 -15.36 -14.63
CA ASP A 219 11.65 -16.38 -13.78
C ASP A 219 10.41 -15.79 -13.09
N PRO A 220 9.19 -16.22 -13.46
CA PRO A 220 7.95 -15.74 -12.85
C PRO A 220 7.77 -16.17 -11.39
N THR A 221 8.65 -17.01 -10.85
CA THR A 221 8.62 -17.47 -9.45
C THR A 221 9.64 -16.75 -8.57
N SER A 222 10.47 -15.88 -9.13
CA SER A 222 11.46 -15.04 -8.47
C SER A 222 10.94 -13.62 -8.28
N TRP A 223 10.87 -13.12 -7.06
CA TRP A 223 10.49 -11.74 -6.79
C TRP A 223 11.48 -10.72 -7.37
N LYS A 224 12.76 -11.09 -7.44
CA LYS A 224 13.79 -10.29 -8.08
C LYS A 224 13.44 -9.98 -9.53
N ASP A 225 12.85 -10.94 -10.24
CA ASP A 225 12.51 -10.80 -11.66
C ASP A 225 11.12 -10.20 -11.84
N VAL A 226 10.14 -10.54 -10.97
CA VAL A 226 8.75 -10.07 -11.08
C VAL A 226 8.57 -8.65 -10.54
N GLY A 227 9.24 -8.28 -9.47
CA GLY A 227 9.12 -6.96 -8.85
C GLY A 227 9.31 -5.77 -9.82
N PRO A 228 10.31 -5.78 -10.73
CA PRO A 228 10.43 -4.79 -11.77
C PRO A 228 9.22 -4.67 -12.70
N TYR A 229 8.49 -5.76 -13.00
CA TYR A 229 7.29 -5.72 -13.82
C TYR A 229 6.07 -5.23 -13.04
N VAL A 230 6.01 -5.44 -11.71
CA VAL A 230 5.02 -4.78 -10.87
C VAL A 230 5.15 -3.25 -11.00
N LEU A 231 6.38 -2.72 -10.95
CA LEU A 231 6.64 -1.27 -11.17
C LEU A 231 6.21 -0.81 -12.57
N ARG A 232 6.46 -1.62 -13.60
CA ARG A 232 6.19 -1.30 -15.00
C ARG A 232 4.71 -1.36 -15.36
N LEU A 233 3.83 -1.97 -14.55
CA LEU A 233 2.38 -1.95 -14.77
C LEU A 233 1.75 -0.55 -14.70
N SER A 234 2.50 0.47 -14.28
CA SER A 234 2.10 1.88 -14.41
C SER A 234 2.37 2.50 -15.79
N GLN A 235 3.07 1.80 -16.69
CA GLN A 235 3.50 2.29 -18.00
C GLN A 235 2.63 1.70 -19.11
N PRO A 236 2.13 2.53 -20.08
CA PRO A 236 1.21 2.08 -21.11
C PRO A 236 1.68 0.87 -21.93
N GLN A 237 2.97 0.80 -22.24
CA GLN A 237 3.55 -0.30 -23.01
C GLN A 237 3.49 -1.66 -22.31
N TYR A 238 3.32 -1.66 -20.96
CA TYR A 238 3.24 -2.90 -20.18
C TYR A 238 1.79 -3.19 -19.78
N TYR A 239 1.03 -2.22 -19.24
CA TYR A 239 -0.34 -2.52 -18.83
C TYR A 239 -1.31 -2.75 -20.00
N ARG A 240 -0.94 -2.32 -21.23
CA ARG A 240 -1.68 -2.62 -22.48
C ARG A 240 -1.16 -3.85 -23.20
N ASP A 241 -0.15 -4.53 -22.66
CA ASP A 241 0.38 -5.75 -23.26
C ASP A 241 -0.69 -6.85 -23.29
N PRO A 242 -0.85 -7.62 -24.39
CA PRO A 242 -1.86 -8.67 -24.49
C PRO A 242 -1.84 -9.74 -23.40
N VAL A 243 -0.70 -9.94 -22.71
CA VAL A 243 -0.62 -10.90 -21.57
C VAL A 243 -1.16 -10.31 -20.27
N VAL A 244 -1.35 -8.98 -20.20
CA VAL A 244 -1.91 -8.28 -19.03
C VAL A 244 -3.42 -8.24 -19.16
N LYS A 245 -4.13 -8.76 -18.16
CA LYS A 245 -5.59 -8.90 -18.17
C LYS A 245 -6.30 -7.85 -17.33
N ASN A 246 -5.60 -7.27 -16.34
CA ASN A 246 -6.19 -6.39 -15.34
C ASN A 246 -5.73 -4.92 -15.49
N GLY A 247 -4.87 -4.65 -16.48
CA GLY A 247 -4.52 -3.29 -16.88
C GLY A 247 -3.60 -2.55 -15.92
N TYR A 248 -3.85 -1.25 -15.75
CA TYR A 248 -3.01 -0.31 -15.00
C TYR A 248 -2.96 -0.58 -13.50
N MET A 249 -1.76 -0.45 -12.92
CA MET A 249 -1.51 -0.53 -11.48
C MET A 249 -0.44 0.49 -11.05
N ILE A 250 -0.61 1.11 -9.88
CA ILE A 250 0.46 1.90 -9.23
C ILE A 250 1.43 0.95 -8.52
N GLY A 251 2.31 0.32 -9.29
CA GLY A 251 3.18 -0.74 -8.80
C GLY A 251 4.21 -0.32 -7.75
N SER A 252 4.57 0.98 -7.71
CA SER A 252 5.56 1.50 -6.75
C SER A 252 5.10 1.36 -5.29
N GLU A 253 3.81 1.52 -5.00
CA GLU A 253 3.27 1.34 -3.65
C GLU A 253 3.47 -0.10 -3.19
N THR A 254 3.10 -1.06 -4.04
CA THR A 254 3.20 -2.49 -3.74
C THR A 254 4.65 -2.97 -3.63
N TYR A 255 5.52 -2.53 -4.54
CA TYR A 255 6.94 -2.88 -4.48
C TYR A 255 7.59 -2.38 -3.19
N ASN A 256 7.33 -1.11 -2.82
CA ASN A 256 7.83 -0.52 -1.59
C ASN A 256 7.21 -1.17 -0.34
N TYR A 257 5.95 -1.59 -0.41
CA TYR A 257 5.29 -2.31 0.67
C TYR A 257 6.00 -3.62 1.00
N VAL A 258 6.28 -4.45 0.00
CA VAL A 258 7.02 -5.72 0.18
C VAL A 258 8.37 -5.48 0.85
N ASN A 259 9.14 -4.51 0.34
CA ASN A 259 10.45 -4.18 0.89
C ASN A 259 10.35 -3.69 2.35
N SER A 260 9.39 -2.81 2.64
CA SER A 260 9.20 -2.25 3.99
C SER A 260 8.82 -3.32 5.01
N VAL A 261 7.93 -4.24 4.65
CA VAL A 261 7.49 -5.32 5.53
C VAL A 261 8.62 -6.32 5.78
N THR A 262 9.31 -6.75 4.72
CA THR A 262 10.41 -7.73 4.83
C THR A 262 11.62 -7.17 5.59
N GLU A 263 11.96 -5.91 5.38
CA GLU A 263 13.03 -5.23 6.13
C GLU A 263 12.67 -5.13 7.62
N ARG A 264 11.43 -4.73 7.96
CA ARG A 264 10.95 -4.66 9.33
C ARG A 264 10.95 -6.02 10.00
N TRP A 265 10.50 -7.05 9.29
CA TRP A 265 10.55 -8.41 9.77
C TRP A 265 11.97 -8.85 10.18
N ARG A 266 12.97 -8.59 9.33
CA ARG A 266 14.39 -8.84 9.67
C ARG A 266 14.83 -8.05 10.90
N ARG A 267 14.41 -6.79 11.03
CA ARG A 267 14.69 -5.96 12.23
C ARG A 267 14.06 -6.52 13.50
N TYR A 268 12.93 -7.22 13.39
CA TYR A 268 12.30 -7.95 14.49
C TYR A 268 13.00 -9.29 14.80
N GLY A 269 14.10 -9.61 14.11
CA GLY A 269 14.83 -10.87 14.29
C GLY A 269 14.09 -12.06 13.68
N GLY A 270 13.20 -11.83 12.73
CA GLY A 270 12.46 -12.87 12.05
C GLY A 270 13.25 -13.53 10.92
N SER A 271 12.94 -14.79 10.63
CA SER A 271 13.47 -15.55 9.51
C SER A 271 12.42 -16.51 8.94
N VAL A 272 12.68 -17.06 7.77
CA VAL A 272 11.79 -18.03 7.11
C VAL A 272 11.69 -19.32 7.92
N GLU A 273 12.80 -19.76 8.51
CA GLU A 273 12.91 -20.97 9.32
C GLU A 273 12.08 -20.86 10.61
N ALA A 274 11.98 -19.67 11.20
CA ALA A 274 11.19 -19.42 12.40
C ALA A 274 9.68 -19.64 12.22
N GLY A 275 9.18 -19.60 10.98
CA GLY A 275 7.78 -19.92 10.65
C GLY A 275 7.54 -21.42 10.36
N ALA A 276 8.58 -22.26 10.25
CA ALA A 276 8.44 -23.64 9.83
C ALA A 276 8.15 -24.65 10.96
N GLY A 277 8.21 -24.22 12.22
CA GLY A 277 8.10 -25.13 13.37
C GLY A 277 7.11 -24.63 14.43
N PHE A 278 6.06 -25.42 14.64
CA PHE A 278 5.09 -25.26 15.74
C PHE A 278 5.63 -25.81 17.07
N ASN A 279 6.91 -26.26 17.14
CA ASN A 279 7.44 -27.01 18.26
C ASN A 279 8.35 -26.27 19.22
N ASP A 280 8.53 -24.94 19.08
CA ASP A 280 9.30 -24.18 20.06
C ASP A 280 8.44 -23.22 20.88
N MET A 281 7.69 -23.78 21.84
CA MET A 281 7.18 -23.03 23.00
C MET A 281 8.31 -22.62 23.98
N HIS A 282 9.55 -22.96 23.66
CA HIS A 282 10.74 -22.55 24.42
C HIS A 282 11.75 -21.91 23.48
N SER A 283 11.50 -20.65 23.11
CA SER A 283 12.60 -19.83 22.63
C SER A 283 13.52 -19.54 23.80
N THR A 284 14.59 -20.30 23.91
CA THR A 284 15.78 -19.89 24.64
C THR A 284 16.17 -18.51 24.13
N PRO A 285 16.38 -17.52 25.03
CA PRO A 285 16.81 -16.21 24.57
C PRO A 285 18.14 -16.39 23.81
N VAL A 286 18.14 -16.03 22.52
CA VAL A 286 19.38 -15.93 21.75
C VAL A 286 20.26 -15.00 22.54
N LYS A 287 21.36 -15.53 23.10
CA LYS A 287 22.40 -14.72 23.74
C LYS A 287 22.80 -13.65 22.74
N ALA A 288 22.39 -12.42 23.02
CA ALA A 288 22.83 -11.28 22.28
C ALA A 288 24.35 -11.24 22.34
N THR A 289 25.02 -11.58 21.25
CA THR A 289 26.42 -11.27 21.09
C THR A 289 26.54 -9.77 21.27
N LYS A 290 27.19 -9.37 22.36
CA LYS A 290 27.48 -7.98 22.68
C LYS A 290 28.40 -7.40 21.62
N HIS A 291 27.84 -6.98 20.48
CA HIS A 291 28.47 -6.01 19.61
C HIS A 291 27.92 -4.65 20.04
N ASN A 292 28.63 -4.06 21.00
CA ASN A 292 28.46 -2.68 21.43
C ASN A 292 28.83 -1.76 20.26
N ARG A 293 27.89 -1.50 19.33
CA ARG A 293 28.08 -0.53 18.24
C ARG A 293 27.85 0.92 18.66
N PHE A 294 27.58 1.16 19.93
CA PHE A 294 27.53 2.50 20.52
C PHE A 294 28.86 2.76 21.24
N THR A 295 29.88 3.08 20.48
CA THR A 295 31.04 3.76 21.04
C THR A 295 30.62 5.17 21.49
N LYS A 296 31.31 5.73 22.49
CA LYS A 296 31.08 7.09 23.07
C LYS A 296 30.89 8.24 22.06
N LYS A 297 31.10 8.02 20.75
CA LYS A 297 30.92 9.00 19.66
C LYS A 297 29.46 9.20 19.22
N ASN A 298 28.49 8.38 19.66
CA ASN A 298 27.07 8.50 19.29
C ASN A 298 26.18 8.75 20.53
N HIS A 299 26.70 9.51 21.49
CA HIS A 299 25.92 9.98 22.61
C HIS A 299 24.88 11.00 22.11
N ILE A 300 23.61 10.73 22.36
CA ILE A 300 22.53 11.69 22.11
C ILE A 300 22.56 12.66 23.28
N MET A 301 22.92 13.92 23.05
CA MET A 301 22.94 14.96 24.05
C MET A 301 21.55 15.13 24.68
N THR A 302 21.53 15.21 25.99
CA THR A 302 20.33 15.61 26.73
C THR A 302 20.04 17.10 26.52
N PRO A 303 18.82 17.59 26.74
CA PRO A 303 18.50 19.03 26.65
C PRO A 303 19.44 19.93 27.47
N ASP A 304 19.88 19.46 28.62
CA ASP A 304 20.81 20.20 29.52
C ASP A 304 22.23 20.26 28.97
N GLU A 305 22.68 19.21 28.29
CA GLU A 305 23.98 19.19 27.61
C GLU A 305 24.01 20.08 26.36
N LEU A 306 22.86 20.27 25.71
CA LEU A 306 22.71 21.20 24.59
C LEU A 306 22.76 22.67 25.04
N GLN A 307 22.22 23.00 26.20
CA GLN A 307 22.28 24.37 26.74
C GLN A 307 23.70 24.77 27.18
N ASN A 308 24.51 23.83 27.64
CA ASN A 308 25.89 24.07 28.07
C ASN A 308 26.90 24.10 26.90
N ALA A 309 26.51 23.68 25.71
CA ALA A 309 27.37 23.69 24.50
C ALA A 309 27.24 25.01 23.69
N VAL A 310 26.36 25.91 24.09
CA VAL A 310 26.07 27.20 23.39
C VAL A 310 26.59 28.40 24.21
N GLN A 311 27.28 28.18 25.31
CA GLN A 311 28.09 29.18 26.01
C GLN A 311 29.57 28.96 25.67
#